data_58526af12a1e768285341c72d0d3cd12
#
_entry.id   58526af12a1e768285341c72d0d3cd12
#
_cell.length_a   1.000
_cell.length_b   1.000
_cell.length_c   1.000
_cell.angle_alpha   90.00
_cell.angle_beta   90.00
_cell.angle_gamma   90.00
#
_symmetry.space_group_name_H-M   'P 1'
#
loop_
_entity.id
_entity.type
_entity.pdbx_description
1 polymer ?
#
loop_
_entity_poly.entity_id
_entity_poly.type
_entity_poly.pdbx_seq_one_letter_code
_entity_poly.pdbx_strand_id
1 'polypeptide(L)'
;NKVIEAKGVAKAYGDKLLFDNLNFMLPPNGIVGVIGPNGAGKTTLFRLIMGLETVDKGTFEVGETVKLAYVDQQHKDIDPEKSVYQVISGGNELIRLGNRDINARAYLSRFNFSGADQEKLCGMLSGGERNRLHLAMALKEEGNVLLLDEPTNDIDVNTLRALEEGLDDFAGCAVVISHDRWFLDRICTHILAFEGNSEVFFFEGSYSEYEENKMKRLGNEEPKRVRYRKLMED
;
A
#
# COMPACT_ATOMS: atom_id res chain seq x y z
N ASN A 1 9.63 8.83 -17.63
CA ASN A 1 8.56 7.84 -17.68
C ASN A 1 7.71 7.98 -16.42
N LYS A 2 6.46 8.42 -16.60
CA LYS A 2 5.49 8.58 -15.51
C LYS A 2 4.96 7.22 -15.10
N VAL A 3 4.98 6.93 -13.80
CA VAL A 3 4.41 5.69 -13.26
C VAL A 3 2.92 5.88 -13.01
N ILE A 4 2.56 6.80 -12.11
CA ILE A 4 1.18 7.21 -11.83
C ILE A 4 1.19 8.71 -11.61
N GLU A 5 0.22 9.41 -12.21
CA GLU A 5 0.08 10.87 -12.04
C GLU A 5 -1.38 11.28 -11.95
N ALA A 6 -1.70 12.05 -10.92
CA ALA A 6 -3.00 12.67 -10.73
C ALA A 6 -2.83 14.19 -10.79
N LYS A 7 -3.65 14.86 -11.62
CA LYS A 7 -3.66 16.31 -11.79
C LYS A 7 -5.06 16.86 -11.60
N GLY A 8 -5.24 17.68 -10.58
CA GLY A 8 -6.49 18.38 -10.29
C GLY A 8 -7.68 17.45 -10.12
N VAL A 9 -7.47 16.26 -9.56
CA VAL A 9 -8.50 15.23 -9.48
C VAL A 9 -9.49 15.54 -8.38
N ALA A 10 -10.79 15.50 -8.73
CA ALA A 10 -11.89 15.53 -7.80
C ALA A 10 -12.71 14.24 -7.91
N LYS A 11 -13.19 13.76 -6.76
CA LYS A 11 -14.08 12.59 -6.68
C LYS A 11 -15.12 12.79 -5.57
N ALA A 12 -16.36 12.55 -5.92
CA ALA A 12 -17.48 12.63 -4.99
C ALA A 12 -18.36 11.39 -5.09
N TYR A 13 -19.05 11.08 -3.99
CA TYR A 13 -20.15 10.12 -3.96
C TYR A 13 -21.40 10.82 -3.45
N GLY A 14 -22.41 10.94 -4.33
CA GLY A 14 -23.59 11.75 -4.03
C GLY A 14 -23.20 13.22 -3.81
N ASP A 15 -23.57 13.79 -2.67
CA ASP A 15 -23.27 15.16 -2.26
C ASP A 15 -21.96 15.29 -1.44
N LYS A 16 -21.27 14.17 -1.21
CA LYS A 16 -20.00 14.14 -0.46
C LYS A 16 -18.82 14.23 -1.40
N LEU A 17 -18.13 15.35 -1.37
CA LEU A 17 -16.87 15.54 -2.07
C LEU A 17 -15.75 14.94 -1.22
N LEU A 18 -15.22 13.77 -1.64
CA LEU A 18 -14.17 13.08 -0.89
C LEU A 18 -12.86 13.87 -0.92
N PHE A 19 -12.44 14.26 -2.11
CA PHE A 19 -11.27 15.11 -2.32
C PHE A 19 -11.48 15.98 -3.55
N ASP A 20 -10.80 17.11 -3.52
CA ASP A 20 -10.79 18.10 -4.58
C ASP A 20 -9.34 18.53 -4.85
N ASN A 21 -9.05 18.76 -6.11
CA ASN A 21 -7.72 19.17 -6.55
C ASN A 21 -6.59 18.26 -6.02
N LEU A 22 -6.80 16.96 -6.07
CA LEU A 22 -5.76 15.98 -5.75
C LEU A 22 -4.66 16.04 -6.80
N ASN A 23 -3.45 16.37 -6.36
CA ASN A 23 -2.25 16.34 -7.17
C ASN A 23 -1.26 15.36 -6.54
N PHE A 24 -0.86 14.38 -7.32
CA PHE A 24 -0.06 13.28 -6.83
C PHE A 24 0.74 12.69 -7.99
N MET A 25 1.97 12.35 -7.72
CA MET A 25 2.82 11.61 -8.66
C MET A 25 3.58 10.54 -7.90
N LEU A 26 3.50 9.30 -8.38
CA LEU A 26 4.32 8.21 -7.85
C LEU A 26 5.68 8.26 -8.53
N PRO A 27 6.74 8.65 -7.80
CA PRO A 27 8.07 8.73 -8.39
C PRO A 27 8.69 7.35 -8.58
N PRO A 28 9.63 7.20 -9.53
CA PRO A 28 10.40 5.96 -9.66
C PRO A 28 11.09 5.59 -8.34
N ASN A 29 10.96 4.34 -7.95
CA ASN A 29 11.49 3.80 -6.67
C ASN A 29 10.98 4.50 -5.41
N GLY A 30 9.90 5.29 -5.53
CA GLY A 30 9.27 5.96 -4.40
C GLY A 30 8.35 5.04 -3.60
N ILE A 31 8.26 5.32 -2.31
CA ILE A 31 7.28 4.70 -1.42
C ILE A 31 6.42 5.83 -0.85
N VAL A 32 5.15 5.84 -1.26
CA VAL A 32 4.19 6.85 -0.83
C VAL A 32 3.31 6.29 0.29
N GLY A 33 3.41 6.88 1.47
CA GLY A 33 2.51 6.59 2.58
C GLY A 33 1.23 7.43 2.47
N VAL A 34 0.08 6.76 2.44
CA VAL A 34 -1.24 7.40 2.39
C VAL A 34 -1.81 7.41 3.79
N ILE A 35 -2.04 8.61 4.32
CA ILE A 35 -2.51 8.82 5.68
C ILE A 35 -3.78 9.66 5.71
N GLY A 36 -4.52 9.53 6.78
CA GLY A 36 -5.75 10.28 7.02
C GLY A 36 -6.78 9.46 7.77
N PRO A 37 -7.85 10.10 8.25
CA PRO A 37 -8.91 9.41 8.98
C PRO A 37 -9.64 8.39 8.09
N ASN A 38 -10.30 7.42 8.72
CA ASN A 38 -11.15 6.48 8.02
C ASN A 38 -12.29 7.22 7.30
N GLY A 39 -12.61 6.78 6.09
CA GLY A 39 -13.62 7.41 5.26
C GLY A 39 -13.17 8.67 4.52
N ALA A 40 -11.89 9.02 4.58
CA ALA A 40 -11.38 10.24 3.91
C ALA A 40 -11.14 10.09 2.39
N GLY A 41 -11.29 8.87 1.84
CA GLY A 41 -11.09 8.60 0.42
C GLY A 41 -9.82 7.83 0.06
N LYS A 42 -9.09 7.31 1.05
CA LYS A 42 -7.86 6.54 0.81
C LYS A 42 -8.11 5.28 -0.03
N THR A 43 -9.16 4.54 0.28
CA THR A 43 -9.58 3.36 -0.50
C THR A 43 -9.99 3.75 -1.92
N THR A 44 -10.65 4.88 -2.08
CA THR A 44 -11.04 5.40 -3.41
C THR A 44 -9.81 5.69 -4.26
N LEU A 45 -8.73 6.22 -3.67
CA LEU A 45 -7.46 6.40 -4.37
C LEU A 45 -6.95 5.07 -4.94
N PHE A 46 -6.95 4.00 -4.15
CA PHE A 46 -6.54 2.67 -4.63
C PHE A 46 -7.44 2.17 -5.75
N ARG A 47 -8.74 2.39 -5.66
CA ARG A 47 -9.69 2.03 -6.73
C ARG A 47 -9.42 2.80 -8.02
N LEU A 48 -9.04 4.08 -7.94
CA LEU A 48 -8.62 4.86 -9.10
C LEU A 48 -7.34 4.30 -9.73
N ILE A 49 -6.35 3.93 -8.92
CA ILE A 49 -5.10 3.30 -9.39
C ILE A 49 -5.39 1.99 -10.10
N MET A 50 -6.30 1.17 -9.57
CA MET A 50 -6.69 -0.11 -10.16
C MET A 50 -7.64 0.01 -11.37
N GLY A 51 -8.08 1.21 -11.69
CA GLY A 51 -9.02 1.44 -12.79
C GLY A 51 -10.47 1.02 -12.49
N LEU A 52 -10.83 0.87 -11.21
CA LEU A 52 -12.16 0.46 -10.75
C LEU A 52 -13.10 1.66 -10.53
N GLU A 53 -12.58 2.86 -10.59
CA GLU A 53 -13.31 4.12 -10.46
C GLU A 53 -12.84 5.10 -11.51
N THR A 54 -13.68 6.07 -11.82
CA THR A 54 -13.37 7.20 -12.71
C THR A 54 -13.36 8.51 -11.94
N VAL A 55 -12.57 9.46 -12.41
CA VAL A 55 -12.51 10.80 -11.83
C VAL A 55 -13.72 11.64 -12.26
N ASP A 56 -14.17 12.54 -11.39
CA ASP A 56 -15.23 13.50 -11.73
C ASP A 56 -14.63 14.76 -12.39
N LYS A 57 -13.45 15.16 -11.96
CA LYS A 57 -12.65 16.24 -12.56
C LYS A 57 -11.19 15.86 -12.58
N GLY A 58 -10.42 16.49 -13.46
CA GLY A 58 -8.99 16.28 -13.58
C GLY A 58 -8.62 15.06 -14.39
N THR A 59 -7.34 14.69 -14.30
CA THR A 59 -6.78 13.55 -15.04
C THR A 59 -6.07 12.62 -14.07
N PHE A 60 -6.24 11.32 -14.28
CA PHE A 60 -5.57 10.27 -13.53
C PHE A 60 -4.95 9.28 -14.52
N GLU A 61 -3.64 9.30 -14.62
CA GLU A 61 -2.90 8.49 -15.57
C GLU A 61 -2.10 7.40 -14.85
N VAL A 62 -2.28 6.17 -15.32
CA VAL A 62 -1.46 5.01 -14.91
C VAL A 62 -0.65 4.58 -16.12
N GLY A 63 0.66 4.50 -15.97
CA GLY A 63 1.56 4.18 -17.07
C GLY A 63 1.27 2.79 -17.66
N GLU A 64 1.50 2.63 -18.96
CA GLU A 64 1.23 1.38 -19.69
C GLU A 64 2.09 0.20 -19.21
N THR A 65 3.26 0.49 -18.65
CA THR A 65 4.18 -0.52 -18.13
C THR A 65 3.92 -0.89 -16.68
N VAL A 66 2.93 -0.28 -16.03
CA VAL A 66 2.59 -0.55 -14.62
C VAL A 66 1.95 -1.93 -14.50
N LYS A 67 2.55 -2.75 -13.65
CA LYS A 67 2.02 -4.04 -13.20
C LYS A 67 1.74 -3.95 -11.71
N LEU A 68 0.47 -3.96 -11.35
CA LEU A 68 0.03 -3.82 -9.96
C LEU A 68 0.09 -5.15 -9.23
N ALA A 69 0.62 -5.14 -8.00
CA ALA A 69 0.45 -6.19 -7.02
C ALA A 69 -0.29 -5.60 -5.82
N TYR A 70 -1.51 -6.06 -5.58
CA TYR A 70 -2.39 -5.53 -4.55
C TYR A 70 -2.56 -6.51 -3.39
N VAL A 71 -2.29 -6.04 -2.18
CA VAL A 71 -2.52 -6.81 -0.96
C VAL A 71 -3.56 -6.09 -0.10
N ASP A 72 -4.72 -6.70 0.02
CA ASP A 72 -5.79 -6.25 0.89
C ASP A 72 -6.03 -7.24 2.04
N GLN A 73 -7.00 -6.92 2.90
CA GLN A 73 -7.36 -7.77 4.03
C GLN A 73 -8.28 -8.94 3.66
N GLN A 74 -8.79 -9.02 2.43
CA GLN A 74 -9.76 -10.03 2.02
C GLN A 74 -9.15 -11.32 1.46
N HIS A 75 -7.91 -11.32 1.03
CA HIS A 75 -7.04 -12.47 0.73
C HIS A 75 -7.70 -13.62 -0.07
N LYS A 76 -8.30 -13.33 -1.24
CA LYS A 76 -9.19 -14.28 -1.93
C LYS A 76 -8.52 -15.29 -2.87
N ASP A 77 -7.23 -15.11 -3.22
CA ASP A 77 -6.64 -15.77 -4.40
C ASP A 77 -5.61 -16.86 -4.08
N ILE A 78 -5.61 -17.41 -2.89
CA ILE A 78 -4.71 -18.52 -2.55
C ILE A 78 -5.45 -19.85 -2.67
N ASP A 79 -4.90 -20.80 -3.45
CA ASP A 79 -5.43 -22.15 -3.56
C ASP A 79 -5.35 -22.85 -2.19
N PRO A 80 -6.50 -23.20 -1.58
CA PRO A 80 -6.54 -23.78 -0.23
C PRO A 80 -5.93 -25.18 -0.16
N GLU A 81 -5.78 -25.89 -1.29
CA GLU A 81 -5.25 -27.25 -1.35
C GLU A 81 -3.72 -27.31 -1.54
N LYS A 82 -3.09 -26.17 -1.81
CA LYS A 82 -1.64 -26.07 -1.86
C LYS A 82 -1.05 -25.75 -0.50
N SER A 83 0.14 -26.29 -0.24
CA SER A 83 0.92 -25.90 0.93
C SER A 83 1.49 -24.48 0.78
N VAL A 84 1.84 -23.86 1.88
CA VAL A 84 2.54 -22.57 1.89
C VAL A 84 3.78 -22.62 1.01
N TYR A 85 4.60 -23.67 1.17
CA TYR A 85 5.79 -23.89 0.35
C TYR A 85 5.48 -23.97 -1.14
N GLN A 86 4.45 -24.70 -1.53
CA GLN A 86 4.06 -24.83 -2.94
C GLN A 86 3.63 -23.49 -3.55
N VAL A 87 2.87 -22.70 -2.80
CA VAL A 87 2.41 -21.37 -3.25
C VAL A 87 3.58 -20.43 -3.52
N ILE A 88 4.56 -20.41 -2.62
CA ILE A 88 5.72 -19.52 -2.78
C ILE A 88 6.75 -20.07 -3.77
N SER A 89 7.06 -21.36 -3.71
CA SER A 89 8.14 -21.95 -4.51
C SER A 89 7.71 -22.27 -5.95
N GLY A 90 6.44 -22.55 -6.19
CA GLY A 90 5.99 -23.11 -7.46
C GLY A 90 6.65 -24.46 -7.78
N GLY A 91 7.16 -25.17 -6.75
CA GLY A 91 7.87 -26.42 -6.89
C GLY A 91 9.40 -26.29 -7.07
N ASN A 92 9.94 -25.08 -7.04
CA ASN A 92 11.37 -24.82 -7.20
C ASN A 92 12.01 -24.44 -5.86
N GLU A 93 13.20 -24.97 -5.57
CA GLU A 93 13.94 -24.62 -4.35
C GLU A 93 14.37 -23.16 -4.32
N LEU A 94 14.68 -22.59 -5.48
CA LEU A 94 15.06 -21.20 -5.64
C LEU A 94 13.91 -20.38 -6.24
N ILE A 95 13.68 -19.23 -5.66
CA ILE A 95 12.75 -18.22 -6.17
C ILE A 95 13.51 -16.96 -6.56
N ARG A 96 12.98 -16.21 -7.50
CA ARG A 96 13.59 -14.96 -7.92
C ARG A 96 12.99 -13.77 -7.18
N LEU A 97 13.86 -12.99 -6.54
CA LEU A 97 13.56 -11.72 -5.89
C LEU A 97 14.38 -10.62 -6.57
N GLY A 98 13.75 -9.86 -7.44
CA GLY A 98 14.48 -8.88 -8.25
C GLY A 98 15.54 -9.56 -9.12
N ASN A 99 16.82 -9.26 -8.88
CA ASN A 99 17.95 -9.83 -9.63
C ASN A 99 18.65 -10.99 -8.91
N ARG A 100 18.10 -11.46 -7.77
CA ARG A 100 18.73 -12.52 -6.97
C ARG A 100 17.84 -13.75 -6.87
N ASP A 101 18.49 -14.92 -6.86
CA ASP A 101 17.83 -16.16 -6.52
C ASP A 101 17.97 -16.41 -5.01
N ILE A 102 16.84 -16.69 -4.37
CA ILE A 102 16.75 -16.92 -2.93
C ILE A 102 16.10 -18.27 -2.68
N ASN A 103 16.59 -19.00 -1.68
CA ASN A 103 15.97 -20.24 -1.25
C ASN A 103 14.54 -19.96 -0.72
N ALA A 104 13.57 -20.68 -1.26
CA ALA A 104 12.16 -20.47 -0.93
C ALA A 104 11.85 -20.69 0.56
N ARG A 105 12.48 -21.70 1.18
CA ARG A 105 12.28 -21.98 2.61
C ARG A 105 12.89 -20.91 3.49
N ALA A 106 14.08 -20.40 3.13
CA ALA A 106 14.72 -19.29 3.84
C ALA A 106 13.88 -18.00 3.71
N TYR A 107 13.32 -17.75 2.54
CA TYR A 107 12.42 -16.63 2.32
C TYR A 107 11.16 -16.70 3.20
N LEU A 108 10.50 -17.85 3.23
CA LEU A 108 9.34 -18.10 4.09
C LEU A 108 9.65 -17.97 5.58
N SER A 109 10.84 -18.36 6.00
CA SER A 109 11.28 -18.20 7.39
C SER A 109 11.33 -16.73 7.82
N ARG A 110 11.66 -15.81 6.91
CA ARG A 110 11.61 -14.37 7.18
C ARG A 110 10.20 -13.88 7.50
N PHE A 111 9.18 -14.49 6.89
CA PHE A 111 7.77 -14.20 7.13
C PHE A 111 7.17 -15.05 8.27
N ASN A 112 8.02 -15.55 9.14
CA ASN A 112 7.66 -16.32 10.33
C ASN A 112 6.91 -17.62 10.05
N PHE A 113 7.24 -18.28 8.92
CA PHE A 113 6.84 -19.64 8.63
C PHE A 113 7.99 -20.60 8.95
N SER A 114 7.85 -21.37 10.03
CA SER A 114 8.79 -22.44 10.37
C SER A 114 8.70 -23.59 9.37
N GLY A 115 9.62 -24.55 9.44
CA GLY A 115 9.60 -25.71 8.55
C GLY A 115 8.27 -26.46 8.54
N ALA A 116 7.68 -26.70 9.71
CA ALA A 116 6.37 -27.36 9.82
C ALA A 116 5.24 -26.50 9.27
N ASP A 117 5.29 -25.19 9.52
CA ASP A 117 4.27 -24.25 9.02
C ASP A 117 4.28 -24.14 7.50
N GLN A 118 5.42 -24.33 6.87
CA GLN A 118 5.56 -24.28 5.41
C GLN A 118 4.85 -25.45 4.72
N GLU A 119 4.62 -26.55 5.41
CA GLU A 119 3.89 -27.71 4.89
C GLU A 119 2.38 -27.63 5.13
N LYS A 120 1.89 -26.65 5.87
CA LYS A 120 0.45 -26.45 6.06
C LYS A 120 -0.24 -26.14 4.76
N LEU A 121 -1.43 -26.70 4.58
CA LEU A 121 -2.32 -26.32 3.48
C LEU A 121 -2.86 -24.90 3.72
N CYS A 122 -2.90 -24.12 2.66
CA CYS A 122 -3.31 -22.70 2.76
C CYS A 122 -4.75 -22.54 3.27
N GLY A 123 -5.62 -23.51 3.04
CA GLY A 123 -6.98 -23.52 3.59
C GLY A 123 -7.04 -23.65 5.12
N MET A 124 -5.95 -24.09 5.75
CA MET A 124 -5.84 -24.28 7.20
C MET A 124 -5.19 -23.08 7.92
N LEU A 125 -4.76 -22.07 7.17
CA LEU A 125 -4.07 -20.91 7.74
C LEU A 125 -5.04 -20.01 8.54
N SER A 126 -4.54 -19.47 9.66
CA SER A 126 -5.19 -18.37 10.37
C SER A 126 -5.21 -17.10 9.53
N GLY A 127 -6.00 -16.10 9.95
CA GLY A 127 -6.02 -14.78 9.29
C GLY A 127 -4.64 -14.12 9.26
N GLY A 128 -3.91 -14.17 10.37
CA GLY A 128 -2.55 -13.63 10.48
C GLY A 128 -1.55 -14.36 9.59
N GLU A 129 -1.62 -15.68 9.55
CA GLU A 129 -0.78 -16.50 8.66
C GLU A 129 -1.07 -16.22 7.18
N ARG A 130 -2.34 -16.08 6.80
CA ARG A 130 -2.71 -15.68 5.43
C ARG A 130 -2.18 -14.32 5.06
N ASN A 131 -2.26 -13.35 5.96
CA ASN A 131 -1.73 -12.01 5.74
C ASN A 131 -0.22 -12.06 5.46
N ARG A 132 0.53 -12.81 6.27
CA ARG A 132 1.98 -13.00 6.06
C ARG A 132 2.28 -13.62 4.71
N LEU A 133 1.51 -14.64 4.31
CA LEU A 133 1.68 -15.30 3.02
C LEU A 133 1.41 -14.35 1.85
N HIS A 134 0.35 -13.55 1.92
CA HIS A 134 0.06 -12.54 0.90
C HIS A 134 1.16 -11.51 0.76
N LEU A 135 1.71 -11.03 1.87
CA LEU A 135 2.84 -10.10 1.84
C LEU A 135 4.07 -10.74 1.17
N ALA A 136 4.36 -11.99 1.52
CA ALA A 136 5.46 -12.74 0.91
C ALA A 136 5.26 -12.94 -0.60
N MET A 137 4.05 -13.25 -1.01
CA MET A 137 3.70 -13.39 -2.43
C MET A 137 3.85 -12.08 -3.21
N ALA A 138 3.32 -10.99 -2.66
CA ALA A 138 3.33 -9.69 -3.33
C ALA A 138 4.75 -9.16 -3.55
N LEU A 139 5.63 -9.33 -2.57
CA LEU A 139 7.03 -8.90 -2.68
C LEU A 139 7.84 -9.75 -3.66
N LYS A 140 7.40 -10.97 -3.91
CA LYS A 140 8.03 -11.90 -4.86
C LYS A 140 7.52 -11.71 -6.28
N GLU A 141 6.28 -11.28 -6.46
CA GLU A 141 5.66 -11.14 -7.78
C GLU A 141 6.42 -10.16 -8.68
N GLU A 142 6.27 -10.36 -9.99
CA GLU A 142 6.90 -9.49 -11.02
C GLU A 142 6.21 -8.12 -11.17
N GLY A 143 5.38 -7.73 -10.22
CA GLY A 143 4.79 -6.39 -10.18
C GLY A 143 5.84 -5.31 -9.98
N ASN A 144 5.61 -4.14 -10.54
CA ASN A 144 6.49 -2.98 -10.37
C ASN A 144 5.84 -1.86 -9.54
N VAL A 145 4.59 -2.02 -9.15
CA VAL A 145 3.87 -1.15 -8.22
C VAL A 145 3.13 -1.99 -7.20
N LEU A 146 3.51 -1.86 -5.95
CA LEU A 146 2.84 -2.50 -4.82
C LEU A 146 1.76 -1.57 -4.25
N LEU A 147 0.58 -2.09 -4.05
CA LEU A 147 -0.50 -1.44 -3.30
C LEU A 147 -0.73 -2.22 -2.02
N LEU A 148 -0.41 -1.63 -0.88
CA LEU A 148 -0.53 -2.26 0.43
C LEU A 148 -1.57 -1.50 1.26
N ASP A 149 -2.63 -2.19 1.67
CA ASP A 149 -3.70 -1.63 2.49
C ASP A 149 -3.60 -2.16 3.92
N GLU A 150 -3.17 -1.32 4.84
CA GLU A 150 -2.95 -1.64 6.25
C GLU A 150 -2.10 -2.91 6.47
N PRO A 151 -0.90 -2.99 5.86
CA PRO A 151 -0.13 -4.24 5.88
C PRO A 151 0.44 -4.60 7.25
N THR A 152 0.48 -3.66 8.18
CA THR A 152 1.05 -3.86 9.53
C THR A 152 0.02 -4.21 10.60
N ASN A 153 -1.28 -4.31 10.24
CA ASN A 153 -2.31 -4.73 11.17
C ASN A 153 -2.07 -6.16 11.65
N ASP A 154 -1.99 -6.35 12.97
CA ASP A 154 -1.85 -7.65 13.63
C ASP A 154 -0.66 -8.50 13.14
N ILE A 155 0.42 -7.86 12.67
CA ILE A 155 1.60 -8.60 12.26
C ILE A 155 2.64 -8.69 13.39
N ASP A 156 3.39 -9.79 13.37
CA ASP A 156 4.49 -10.02 14.29
C ASP A 156 5.75 -9.23 13.89
N VAL A 157 6.69 -9.10 14.83
CA VAL A 157 7.93 -8.32 14.62
C VAL A 157 8.78 -8.87 13.47
N ASN A 158 8.86 -10.18 13.33
CA ASN A 158 9.67 -10.80 12.26
C ASN A 158 9.08 -10.49 10.88
N THR A 159 7.76 -10.60 10.73
CA THR A 159 7.07 -10.26 9.48
C THR A 159 7.18 -8.76 9.17
N LEU A 160 7.05 -7.89 10.17
CA LEU A 160 7.26 -6.46 9.99
C LEU A 160 8.66 -6.16 9.45
N ARG A 161 9.69 -6.78 10.04
CA ARG A 161 11.07 -6.61 9.59
C ARG A 161 11.27 -7.14 8.17
N ALA A 162 10.70 -8.29 7.84
CA ALA A 162 10.76 -8.84 6.49
C ALA A 162 10.05 -7.95 5.46
N LEU A 163 8.91 -7.35 5.83
CA LEU A 163 8.20 -6.39 4.99
C LEU A 163 9.05 -5.13 4.74
N GLU A 164 9.64 -4.56 5.77
CA GLU A 164 10.51 -3.38 5.64
C GLU A 164 11.73 -3.65 4.75
N GLU A 165 12.41 -4.78 4.95
CA GLU A 165 13.54 -5.21 4.12
C GLU A 165 13.10 -5.46 2.67
N GLY A 166 11.95 -6.11 2.48
CA GLY A 166 11.39 -6.38 1.17
C GLY A 166 11.02 -5.12 0.40
N LEU A 167 10.48 -4.11 1.08
CA LEU A 167 10.17 -2.81 0.47
C LEU A 167 11.45 -2.02 0.11
N ASP A 168 12.48 -2.09 0.95
CA ASP A 168 13.77 -1.45 0.69
C ASP A 168 14.45 -2.05 -0.55
N ASP A 169 14.38 -3.35 -0.72
CA ASP A 169 14.96 -4.08 -1.85
C ASP A 169 14.05 -4.15 -3.10
N PHE A 170 12.82 -3.69 -3.00
CA PHE A 170 11.86 -3.79 -4.08
C PHE A 170 12.24 -2.90 -5.28
N ALA A 171 12.35 -3.52 -6.45
CA ALA A 171 12.69 -2.83 -7.70
C ALA A 171 11.45 -2.20 -8.35
N GLY A 172 10.85 -1.22 -7.70
CA GLY A 172 9.64 -0.54 -8.17
C GLY A 172 9.15 0.47 -7.16
N CYS A 173 7.88 0.79 -7.24
CA CYS A 173 7.23 1.76 -6.37
C CYS A 173 6.21 1.08 -5.46
N ALA A 174 5.89 1.73 -4.35
CA ALA A 174 4.82 1.27 -3.47
C ALA A 174 3.93 2.43 -3.03
N VAL A 175 2.64 2.13 -2.87
CA VAL A 175 1.66 3.02 -2.25
C VAL A 175 1.07 2.26 -1.06
N VAL A 176 1.23 2.81 0.12
CA VAL A 176 0.92 2.13 1.38
C VAL A 176 -0.08 2.95 2.18
N ILE A 177 -1.27 2.41 2.42
CA ILE A 177 -2.21 2.96 3.40
C ILE A 177 -1.86 2.38 4.76
N SER A 178 -1.54 3.22 5.74
CA SER A 178 -1.22 2.77 7.10
C SER A 178 -1.52 3.84 8.14
N HIS A 179 -1.84 3.41 9.36
CA HIS A 179 -1.92 4.25 10.55
C HIS A 179 -0.71 4.07 11.47
N ASP A 180 0.24 3.20 11.11
CA ASP A 180 1.44 2.93 11.87
C ASP A 180 2.52 3.98 11.54
N ARG A 181 2.68 4.95 12.43
CA ARG A 181 3.61 6.08 12.28
C ARG A 181 5.07 5.64 12.19
N TRP A 182 5.46 4.68 12.99
CA TRP A 182 6.83 4.16 13.02
C TRP A 182 7.19 3.45 11.73
N PHE A 183 6.27 2.64 11.22
CA PHE A 183 6.44 1.97 9.94
C PHE A 183 6.57 2.98 8.80
N LEU A 184 5.65 3.94 8.71
CA LEU A 184 5.67 4.98 7.68
C LEU A 184 6.95 5.81 7.74
N ASP A 185 7.40 6.16 8.95
CA ASP A 185 8.61 6.97 9.12
C ASP A 185 9.87 6.24 8.61
N ARG A 186 9.93 4.92 8.79
CA ARG A 186 11.07 4.12 8.35
C ARG A 186 11.10 3.86 6.84
N ILE A 187 9.93 3.76 6.18
CA ILE A 187 9.89 3.29 4.79
C ILE A 187 9.53 4.36 3.76
N CYS A 188 8.76 5.39 4.12
CA CYS A 188 8.22 6.32 3.14
C CYS A 188 9.22 7.35 2.67
N THR A 189 9.22 7.59 1.36
CA THR A 189 9.93 8.71 0.72
C THR A 189 9.02 9.93 0.54
N HIS A 190 7.70 9.68 0.47
CA HIS A 190 6.67 10.68 0.27
C HIS A 190 5.46 10.36 1.14
N ILE A 191 4.69 11.39 1.48
CA ILE A 191 3.43 11.25 2.21
C ILE A 191 2.31 11.90 1.39
N LEU A 192 1.22 11.19 1.23
CA LEU A 192 -0.03 11.72 0.68
C LEU A 192 -1.05 11.78 1.80
N ALA A 193 -1.30 12.98 2.30
CA ALA A 193 -2.11 13.20 3.48
C ALA A 193 -3.50 13.72 3.13
N PHE A 194 -4.53 12.96 3.54
CA PHE A 194 -5.91 13.40 3.53
C PHE A 194 -6.15 14.19 4.82
N GLU A 195 -6.08 15.51 4.73
CA GLU A 195 -6.03 16.40 5.90
C GLU A 195 -7.41 16.86 6.38
N GLY A 196 -8.48 16.34 5.79
CA GLY A 196 -9.86 16.72 6.09
C GLY A 196 -10.37 17.84 5.20
N ASN A 197 -11.66 18.13 5.26
CA ASN A 197 -12.32 19.13 4.44
C ASN A 197 -12.07 18.96 2.92
N SER A 198 -12.01 17.71 2.47
CA SER A 198 -11.73 17.33 1.07
C SER A 198 -10.37 17.78 0.54
N GLU A 199 -9.44 18.13 1.42
CA GLU A 199 -8.09 18.56 1.08
C GLU A 199 -7.11 17.39 1.17
N VAL A 200 -6.23 17.30 0.17
CA VAL A 200 -5.17 16.30 0.11
C VAL A 200 -3.85 17.02 -0.15
N PHE A 201 -2.84 16.71 0.66
CA PHE A 201 -1.52 17.30 0.57
C PHE A 201 -0.46 16.26 0.24
N PHE A 202 0.29 16.47 -0.81
CA PHE A 202 1.40 15.61 -1.23
C PHE A 202 2.73 16.22 -0.78
N PHE A 203 3.49 15.45 -0.02
CA PHE A 203 4.72 15.91 0.63
C PHE A 203 5.89 14.98 0.29
N GLU A 204 7.02 15.55 -0.12
CA GLU A 204 8.28 14.82 -0.30
C GLU A 204 9.07 14.80 1.00
N GLY A 205 9.23 13.63 1.59
CA GLY A 205 9.95 13.40 2.82
C GLY A 205 9.36 12.27 3.65
N SER A 206 9.93 12.07 4.83
CA SER A 206 9.47 11.08 5.80
C SER A 206 8.19 11.52 6.53
N TYR A 207 7.61 10.59 7.28
CA TYR A 207 6.45 10.90 8.10
C TYR A 207 6.76 11.98 9.16
N SER A 208 7.91 11.92 9.82
CA SER A 208 8.33 12.94 10.82
C SER A 208 8.49 14.30 10.19
N GLU A 209 9.11 14.38 9.02
CA GLU A 209 9.26 15.63 8.27
C GLU A 209 7.91 16.20 7.83
N TYR A 210 6.98 15.31 7.44
CA TYR A 210 5.61 15.73 7.13
C TYR A 210 4.91 16.33 8.34
N GLU A 211 5.00 15.72 9.52
CA GLU A 211 4.40 16.25 10.75
C GLU A 211 4.93 17.64 11.10
N GLU A 212 6.24 17.84 11.00
CA GLU A 212 6.86 19.16 11.21
C GLU A 212 6.33 20.20 10.21
N ASN A 213 6.22 19.83 8.94
CA ASN A 213 5.66 20.68 7.90
C ASN A 213 4.21 21.02 8.17
N LYS A 214 3.40 20.04 8.58
CA LYS A 214 2.00 20.23 8.93
C LYS A 214 1.82 21.20 10.08
N MET A 215 2.64 21.10 11.13
CA MET A 215 2.60 22.02 12.25
C MET A 215 2.93 23.47 11.84
N LYS A 216 3.87 23.65 10.93
CA LYS A 216 4.22 24.98 10.38
C LYS A 216 3.10 25.56 9.53
N ARG A 217 2.40 24.74 8.75
CA ARG A 217 1.31 25.18 7.84
C ARG A 217 -0.01 25.41 8.56
N LEU A 218 -0.40 24.52 9.46
CA LEU A 218 -1.74 24.43 10.04
C LEU A 218 -1.76 24.76 11.54
N GLY A 219 -0.61 24.82 12.20
CA GLY A 219 -0.51 24.97 13.65
C GLY A 219 -0.91 23.71 14.42
N ASN A 220 -1.10 23.84 15.74
CA ASN A 220 -1.50 22.73 16.63
C ASN A 220 -3.02 22.50 16.61
N GLU A 221 -3.63 22.41 15.43
CA GLU A 221 -5.04 22.06 15.35
C GLU A 221 -5.21 20.57 15.69
N GLU A 222 -6.09 20.28 16.65
CA GLU A 222 -6.49 18.89 16.93
C GLU A 222 -7.12 18.25 15.68
N PRO A 223 -7.00 16.91 15.51
CA PRO A 223 -7.64 16.23 14.41
C PRO A 223 -9.14 16.49 14.41
N LYS A 224 -9.61 17.23 13.46
CA LYS A 224 -11.05 17.51 13.27
C LYS A 224 -11.72 16.25 12.75
N ARG A 225 -13.00 16.06 13.17
CA ARG A 225 -13.85 15.02 12.59
C ARG A 225 -13.82 15.13 11.06
N VAL A 226 -13.88 13.98 10.37
CA VAL A 226 -13.98 13.95 8.91
C VAL A 226 -15.15 14.83 8.48
N ARG A 227 -14.85 15.93 7.81
CA ARG A 227 -15.84 16.81 7.21
C ARG A 227 -15.61 16.80 5.71
N TYR A 228 -16.68 16.63 4.99
CA TYR A 228 -16.68 16.73 3.52
C TYR A 228 -17.26 18.07 3.12
N ARG A 229 -16.70 18.66 2.07
CA ARG A 229 -17.35 19.78 1.40
C ARG A 229 -18.56 19.26 0.66
N LYS A 230 -19.66 20.03 0.66
CA LYS A 230 -20.79 19.76 -0.22
C LYS A 230 -20.41 20.13 -1.65
N LEU A 231 -20.79 19.30 -2.60
CA LEU A 231 -20.76 19.67 -4.00
C LEU A 231 -21.74 20.86 -4.19
N MET A 232 -21.24 21.98 -4.70
CA MET A 232 -22.11 23.04 -5.20
C MET A 232 -22.50 22.64 -6.61
N GLU A 233 -23.79 22.57 -6.87
CA GLU A 233 -24.33 22.50 -8.22
C GLU A 233 -24.03 23.85 -8.88
N ASP A 234 -23.28 23.84 -9.99
CA ASP A 234 -23.06 25.01 -10.87
C ASP A 234 -24.31 25.22 -11.74
#